data_bc62ae4ecaa9d4f5e42dcd6255f04054
#
_entry.id   bc62ae4ecaa9d4f5e42dcd6255f04054
#
_cell.length_a   1.000
_cell.length_b   1.000
_cell.length_c   1.000
_cell.angle_alpha   90.00
_cell.angle_beta   90.00
_cell.angle_gamma   90.00
#
_symmetry.space_group_name_H-M   'P 1'
#
loop_
_entity.id
_entity.type
_entity.pdbx_description
1 polymer ?
#
loop_
_entity_poly.entity_id
_entity_poly.type
_entity_poly.pdbx_seq_one_letter_code
_entity_poly.pdbx_strand_id
1 'polypeptide(L)'
;MYHIALDDYVVDVLLPDLVGHDRSPASFLVYLALWTRLFRSERRAVAVSLQALADQTGLSKSAVQGAIRVLVRRGLVKRSKVSKTAIPEYELVRHWVRRRAKKV
;
A
#
# COMPACT_ATOMS: atom_id res chain seq x y z
N MET A 1 -17.98 -16.28 3.59
CA MET A 1 -17.42 -14.96 3.24
C MET A 1 -16.34 -14.55 4.20
N TYR A 2 -15.26 -14.02 3.69
CA TYR A 2 -14.13 -13.61 4.51
C TYR A 2 -14.11 -12.10 4.65
N HIS A 3 -13.51 -11.64 5.71
CA HIS A 3 -13.38 -10.22 5.98
C HIS A 3 -11.92 -9.82 5.95
N ILE A 4 -11.66 -8.59 5.55
CA ILE A 4 -10.33 -8.00 5.62
C ILE A 4 -10.39 -6.90 6.64
N ALA A 5 -9.56 -7.00 7.66
CA ALA A 5 -9.51 -5.98 8.70
C ALA A 5 -8.60 -4.84 8.26
N LEU A 6 -9.03 -3.63 8.49
CA LEU A 6 -8.22 -2.43 8.29
C LEU A 6 -8.00 -1.77 9.64
N ASP A 7 -6.81 -1.23 9.84
CA ASP A 7 -6.60 -0.35 10.99
C ASP A 7 -7.49 0.87 10.80
N ASP A 8 -8.10 1.34 11.87
CA ASP A 8 -8.97 2.52 11.77
C ASP A 8 -8.19 3.75 11.28
N TYR A 9 -6.89 3.84 11.55
CA TYR A 9 -6.04 4.92 11.05
C TYR A 9 -6.14 5.03 9.52
N VAL A 10 -6.26 3.91 8.82
CA VAL A 10 -6.37 3.90 7.35
C VAL A 10 -7.61 4.65 6.90
N VAL A 11 -8.72 4.43 7.59
CA VAL A 11 -9.99 5.05 7.22
C VAL A 11 -10.11 6.46 7.79
N ASP A 12 -9.64 6.65 9.01
CA ASP A 12 -9.85 7.93 9.70
C ASP A 12 -8.82 8.98 9.29
N VAL A 13 -7.61 8.58 8.95
CA VAL A 13 -6.53 9.51 8.65
C VAL A 13 -6.06 9.40 7.21
N LEU A 14 -5.69 8.21 6.76
CA LEU A 14 -5.10 8.08 5.41
C LEU A 14 -6.11 8.38 4.31
N LEU A 15 -7.34 7.99 4.49
CA LEU A 15 -8.37 8.25 3.48
C LEU A 15 -8.53 9.74 3.20
N PRO A 16 -8.88 10.58 4.19
CA PRO A 16 -9.01 12.01 3.89
C PRO A 16 -7.68 12.66 3.52
N ASP A 17 -6.56 12.14 4.04
CA ASP A 17 -5.25 12.73 3.79
C ASP A 17 -4.81 12.48 2.34
N LEU A 18 -4.90 11.25 1.88
CA LEU A 18 -4.48 10.93 0.52
C LEU A 18 -5.48 11.42 -0.52
N VAL A 19 -6.76 11.27 -0.27
CA VAL A 19 -7.79 11.65 -1.24
C VAL A 19 -7.97 13.16 -1.28
N GLY A 20 -8.06 13.78 -0.12
CA GLY A 20 -8.37 15.21 -0.02
C GLY A 20 -7.13 16.09 -0.03
N HIS A 21 -6.26 15.91 0.95
CA HIS A 21 -5.08 16.77 1.08
C HIS A 21 -4.10 16.57 -0.09
N ASP A 22 -3.74 15.33 -0.36
CA ASP A 22 -2.80 15.03 -1.46
C ASP A 22 -3.49 15.01 -2.82
N ARG A 23 -4.80 15.03 -2.84
CA ARG A 23 -5.58 14.96 -4.07
C ARG A 23 -5.19 13.76 -4.92
N SER A 24 -4.98 12.63 -4.29
CA SER A 24 -4.57 11.41 -4.96
C SER A 24 -5.42 10.23 -4.53
N PRO A 25 -6.68 10.17 -4.99
CA PRO A 25 -7.51 8.98 -4.70
C PRO A 25 -6.86 7.69 -5.15
N ALA A 26 -6.12 7.73 -6.27
CA ALA A 26 -5.42 6.55 -6.76
C ALA A 26 -4.45 6.00 -5.73
N SER A 27 -3.78 6.87 -4.97
CA SER A 27 -2.84 6.43 -3.95
C SER A 27 -3.55 5.66 -2.85
N PHE A 28 -4.73 6.10 -2.44
CA PHE A 28 -5.49 5.38 -1.44
C PHE A 28 -5.95 4.03 -1.97
N LEU A 29 -6.41 3.98 -3.23
CA LEU A 29 -6.85 2.72 -3.83
C LEU A 29 -5.71 1.72 -3.94
N VAL A 30 -4.53 2.17 -4.36
CA VAL A 30 -3.37 1.29 -4.44
C VAL A 30 -2.94 0.83 -3.04
N TYR A 31 -3.01 1.70 -2.05
CA TYR A 31 -2.72 1.32 -0.67
C TYR A 31 -3.64 0.21 -0.21
N LEU A 32 -4.95 0.33 -0.47
CA LEU A 32 -5.92 -0.71 -0.13
C LEU A 32 -5.63 -2.03 -0.85
N ALA A 33 -5.24 -1.95 -2.12
CA ALA A 33 -4.93 -3.14 -2.90
C ALA A 33 -3.74 -3.89 -2.30
N LEU A 34 -2.70 -3.15 -1.91
CA LEU A 34 -1.53 -3.75 -1.26
C LEU A 34 -1.88 -4.30 0.11
N TRP A 35 -2.69 -3.57 0.87
CA TRP A 35 -3.15 -4.04 2.18
C TRP A 35 -3.85 -5.38 2.06
N THR A 36 -4.77 -5.49 1.09
CA THR A 36 -5.53 -6.71 0.87
C THR A 36 -4.61 -7.88 0.55
N ARG A 37 -3.65 -7.66 -0.35
CA ARG A 37 -2.72 -8.73 -0.72
C ARG A 37 -1.88 -9.19 0.46
N LEU A 38 -1.38 -8.24 1.25
CA LEU A 38 -0.57 -8.58 2.41
C LEU A 38 -1.39 -9.24 3.50
N PHE A 39 -2.60 -8.76 3.73
CA PHE A 39 -3.49 -9.35 4.72
C PHE A 39 -3.79 -10.82 4.39
N ARG A 40 -4.10 -11.09 3.12
CA ARG A 40 -4.44 -12.46 2.70
C ARG A 40 -3.24 -13.39 2.68
N SER A 41 -2.07 -12.87 2.35
CA SER A 41 -0.87 -13.70 2.28
C SER A 41 -0.22 -13.91 3.63
N GLU A 42 -0.55 -13.09 4.61
CA GLU A 42 0.07 -13.10 5.93
C GLU A 42 1.57 -12.91 5.84
N ARG A 43 2.03 -12.21 4.80
CA ARG A 43 3.44 -11.95 4.61
C ARG A 43 3.75 -10.51 4.88
N ARG A 44 5.03 -10.22 5.10
CA ARG A 44 5.48 -8.86 5.33
C ARG A 44 5.58 -8.06 4.04
N ALA A 45 5.89 -8.73 2.94
CA ALA A 45 6.06 -8.08 1.65
C ALA A 45 5.38 -8.89 0.57
N VAL A 46 4.99 -8.24 -0.51
CA VAL A 46 4.33 -8.90 -1.62
C VAL A 46 4.94 -8.43 -2.93
N ALA A 47 5.25 -9.39 -3.80
CA ALA A 47 5.72 -9.09 -5.16
C ALA A 47 4.49 -9.00 -6.06
N VAL A 48 4.32 -7.86 -6.73
CA VAL A 48 3.16 -7.66 -7.58
C VAL A 48 3.50 -6.67 -8.68
N SER A 49 3.05 -6.97 -9.90
CA SER A 49 3.31 -6.10 -11.05
C SER A 49 2.36 -4.91 -11.07
N LEU A 50 2.75 -3.90 -11.83
CA LEU A 50 1.86 -2.74 -12.05
C LEU A 50 0.57 -3.18 -12.72
N GLN A 51 0.66 -4.11 -13.67
CA GLN A 51 -0.54 -4.60 -14.36
C GLN A 51 -1.49 -5.29 -13.39
N ALA A 52 -0.96 -6.11 -12.49
CA ALA A 52 -1.81 -6.79 -11.52
C ALA A 52 -2.50 -5.80 -10.58
N LEU A 53 -1.79 -4.75 -10.16
CA LEU A 53 -2.40 -3.71 -9.34
C LEU A 53 -3.42 -2.90 -10.13
N ALA A 54 -3.15 -2.64 -11.41
CA ALA A 54 -4.10 -1.95 -12.27
C ALA A 54 -5.39 -2.77 -12.39
N ASP A 55 -5.25 -4.08 -12.62
CA ASP A 55 -6.41 -4.96 -12.75
C ASP A 55 -7.21 -5.02 -11.45
N GLN A 56 -6.51 -5.06 -10.32
CA GLN A 56 -7.16 -5.16 -9.02
C GLN A 56 -7.91 -3.88 -8.64
N THR A 57 -7.37 -2.72 -9.01
CA THR A 57 -7.95 -1.43 -8.61
C THR A 57 -8.88 -0.83 -9.65
N GLY A 58 -8.77 -1.26 -10.90
CA GLY A 58 -9.49 -0.61 -12.00
C GLY A 58 -8.79 0.64 -12.51
N LEU A 59 -7.57 0.91 -12.06
CA LEU A 59 -6.80 2.07 -12.50
C LEU A 59 -5.93 1.70 -13.70
N SER A 60 -5.47 2.72 -14.44
CA SER A 60 -4.48 2.51 -15.48
C SER A 60 -3.12 2.21 -14.85
N LYS A 61 -2.22 1.60 -15.63
CA LYS A 61 -0.87 1.33 -15.14
C LYS A 61 -0.16 2.62 -14.75
N SER A 62 -0.34 3.68 -15.54
CA SER A 62 0.34 4.94 -15.23
C SER A 62 -0.21 5.56 -13.94
N ALA A 63 -1.51 5.42 -13.68
CA ALA A 63 -2.10 5.90 -12.44
C ALA A 63 -1.55 5.11 -11.24
N VAL A 64 -1.42 3.78 -11.40
CA VAL A 64 -0.82 2.95 -10.36
C VAL A 64 0.62 3.38 -10.09
N GLN A 65 1.39 3.59 -11.16
CA GLN A 65 2.78 3.98 -11.03
C GLN A 65 2.92 5.32 -10.30
N GLY A 66 2.08 6.29 -10.66
CA GLY A 66 2.06 7.59 -9.97
C GLY A 66 1.65 7.45 -8.51
N ALA A 67 0.66 6.61 -8.24
CA ALA A 67 0.21 6.36 -6.88
C ALA A 67 1.33 5.76 -6.01
N ILE A 68 2.06 4.80 -6.56
CA ILE A 68 3.18 4.19 -5.83
C ILE A 68 4.23 5.23 -5.50
N ARG A 69 4.54 6.13 -6.43
CA ARG A 69 5.50 7.20 -6.14
C ARG A 69 5.05 8.07 -4.97
N VAL A 70 3.76 8.40 -4.93
CA VAL A 70 3.21 9.18 -3.81
C VAL A 70 3.36 8.40 -2.51
N LEU A 71 2.99 7.13 -2.51
CA LEU A 71 3.03 6.30 -1.30
C LEU A 71 4.44 6.13 -0.77
N VAL A 72 5.41 5.95 -1.67
CA VAL A 72 6.81 5.82 -1.27
C VAL A 72 7.32 7.15 -0.70
N ARG A 73 7.00 8.26 -1.37
CA ARG A 73 7.42 9.57 -0.90
C ARG A 73 6.81 9.91 0.45
N ARG A 74 5.56 9.50 0.69
CA ARG A 74 4.90 9.71 1.96
C ARG A 74 5.38 8.75 3.05
N GLY A 75 6.25 7.81 2.72
CA GLY A 75 6.75 6.86 3.70
C GLY A 75 5.72 5.82 4.12
N LEU A 76 4.70 5.58 3.31
CA LEU A 76 3.65 4.61 3.62
C LEU A 76 3.93 3.25 3.00
N VAL A 77 4.80 3.19 2.02
CA VAL A 77 5.15 1.96 1.30
C VAL A 77 6.64 1.95 1.06
N LYS A 78 7.26 0.79 1.23
CA LYS A 78 8.64 0.55 0.81
C LYS A 78 8.60 -0.32 -0.43
N ARG A 79 9.40 0.03 -1.42
CA ARG A 79 9.47 -0.70 -2.67
C ARG A 79 10.88 -1.19 -2.87
N SER A 80 11.05 -2.45 -3.22
CA SER A 80 12.37 -3.01 -3.51
C SER A 80 12.31 -3.90 -4.74
N LYS A 81 13.45 -4.04 -5.42
CA LYS A 81 13.61 -4.93 -6.56
C LYS A 81 14.97 -5.58 -6.45
N VAL A 82 15.02 -6.87 -6.75
CA VAL A 82 16.31 -7.57 -6.75
C VAL A 82 17.10 -7.32 -8.05
N SER A 83 16.41 -6.93 -9.13
CA SER A 83 17.07 -6.59 -10.39
C SER A 83 16.13 -5.69 -11.19
N LYS A 84 16.65 -5.14 -12.30
CA LYS A 84 15.85 -4.26 -13.14
C LYS A 84 14.64 -4.95 -13.74
N THR A 85 14.77 -6.23 -14.03
CA THR A 85 13.69 -6.98 -14.67
C THR A 85 12.80 -7.71 -13.68
N ALA A 86 13.15 -7.69 -12.40
CA ALA A 86 12.37 -8.39 -11.40
C ALA A 86 11.06 -7.63 -11.12
N ILE A 87 10.04 -8.38 -10.71
CA ILE A 87 8.81 -7.78 -10.24
C ILE A 87 9.09 -7.13 -8.89
N PRO A 88 8.70 -5.88 -8.68
CA PRO A 88 8.99 -5.21 -7.41
C PRO A 88 8.22 -5.83 -6.26
N GLU A 89 8.82 -5.76 -5.08
CA GLU A 89 8.16 -6.12 -3.84
C GLU A 89 7.77 -4.87 -3.10
N TYR A 90 6.64 -4.94 -2.41
CA TYR A 90 6.12 -3.83 -1.64
C TYR A 90 5.85 -4.26 -0.21
N GLU A 91 6.19 -3.38 0.71
CA GLU A 91 5.95 -3.56 2.12
C GLU A 91 5.22 -2.31 2.63
N LEU A 92 4.19 -2.50 3.45
CA LEU A 92 3.49 -1.35 4.03
C LEU A 92 4.22 -0.89 5.28
N VAL A 93 4.30 0.42 5.43
CA VAL A 93 4.87 1.04 6.63
C VAL A 93 3.71 1.58 7.44
N ARG A 94 3.48 0.98 8.60
CA ARG A 94 2.38 1.37 9.48
C ARG A 94 2.97 2.10 10.67
N HIS A 95 3.39 3.34 10.44
CA HIS A 95 4.09 4.11 11.46
C HIS A 95 3.23 4.41 12.70
N TRP A 96 1.93 4.19 12.61
CA TRP A 96 1.02 4.40 13.73
C TRP A 96 0.93 3.19 14.65
N VAL A 97 1.51 2.05 14.26
CA VAL A 97 1.50 0.86 15.10
C VAL A 97 2.70 0.90 16.03
N ARG A 98 2.44 0.92 17.37
CA ARG A 98 3.52 0.93 18.28
C ARG A 98 4.14 -0.41 18.38
N ARG A 99 5.47 -0.45 18.44
CA ARG A 99 6.12 -1.66 18.71
C ARG A 99 5.88 -2.02 20.10
N ARG A 100 5.50 -3.20 20.43
CA ARG A 100 5.27 -3.54 21.73
C ARG A 100 6.49 -4.00 22.31
N ALA A 101 6.81 -4.22 22.86
CA ALA A 101 7.89 -4.69 23.32
C ALA A 101 8.80 -4.08 23.96
N LYS A 102 9.08 -3.54 23.92
CA LYS A 102 10.04 -3.00 24.45
C LYS A 102 9.78 -2.62 25.65
N LYS A 103 9.65 -2.85 26.23
CA LYS A 103 9.34 -2.47 27.25
C LYS A 103 10.05 -2.29 28.01
N VAL A 104 10.18 -2.05 28.16
CA VAL A 104 10.70 -1.74 28.81
C VAL A 104 10.77 -1.75 29.58
#